data_7f4bf7892d3710969169947e11b9e442
#
_entry.id   7f4bf7892d3710969169947e11b9e442
#
_cell.length_a   1.000
_cell.length_b   1.000
_cell.length_c   1.000
_cell.angle_alpha   90.00
_cell.angle_beta   90.00
_cell.angle_gamma   90.00
#
_symmetry.space_group_name_H-M   'P 1'
#
loop_
_entity.id
_entity.type
_entity.pdbx_description
1 polymer ?
#
loop_
_entity_poly.entity_id
_entity_poly.type
_entity_poly.pdbx_seq_one_letter_code
_entity_poly.pdbx_strand_id
1 'polypeptide(L)'
;MKRKVVGKVMLPVFALFVLSILVFRERAGIGYEQTGAQAREWNLSYSDEVEQDIRCLILTSDEDVSCEYGKMMEFVCDSMKLGCKVQDAGEGFDAEELERYDTVVVTFQDWSVLKEQLFDIYSWVKEGGRLLTALTPIPNSYFQAVSAKFGIDVIEDYYPPVYGVKFLKECVIGAEEDDIFWYDAGKLEGIVSSLAVELKSECEVYMVSEDGNTPIIWTNDYGKGRIGIVNEVITQKYQRGFLALAYSLLEDVFVYPVINASAFYLDDFPSPIPAGNAEYIKRDYGVDVASFYANIWWPKMMEWEEKYGIVHTGMIIENYSDEVEAPFDGDKATARFLTFGNMLLNNGGELGFHGYNHMPLCLEGRDEDKKYGEYKLWKSESDMRLAVSELVSFSESLFPDNEFQVYVPPSNILSETGRKNLLIADPGIKVIASTFLNDSEEHSYEQEFKIEDDGIISTPRITSGCIIDDYQKLVALSELNFQYVQSHFTHPDDTMDEDRGAGMGWDYMSRSFEQYLDWVYTSAPNIRNVTGSGMGKAVEKYDRLTMTRKYTDEGIRIKLGSFSGDASFILRVNEGSVEGTEGCSCENISGSIYLLTAYSDEIMIYLGGEK
;
A
#
# COMPACT_ATOMS: atom_id res chain seq x y z
N MET A 1 -71.09 4.39 31.04
CA MET A 1 -69.86 4.96 31.59
C MET A 1 -68.59 4.10 31.39
N LYS A 2 -68.69 2.75 31.48
CA LYS A 2 -67.54 1.84 31.29
C LYS A 2 -66.88 1.88 29.88
N ARG A 3 -67.62 2.01 28.79
CA ARG A 3 -67.06 2.03 27.42
C ARG A 3 -66.20 3.26 27.07
N LYS A 4 -66.47 4.45 27.68
CA LYS A 4 -65.67 5.67 27.44
C LYS A 4 -64.34 5.70 28.17
N VAL A 5 -64.19 4.93 29.28
CA VAL A 5 -62.96 4.84 30.05
C VAL A 5 -61.99 3.88 29.37
N VAL A 6 -62.50 2.74 28.83
CA VAL A 6 -61.69 1.78 28.10
C VAL A 6 -61.03 2.41 26.86
N GLY A 7 -61.74 3.20 26.08
CA GLY A 7 -61.16 3.90 24.91
C GLY A 7 -60.11 4.96 25.27
N LYS A 8 -60.22 5.59 26.44
CA LYS A 8 -59.22 6.59 26.90
C LYS A 8 -57.92 5.98 27.41
N VAL A 9 -57.94 4.71 27.81
CA VAL A 9 -56.73 4.00 28.25
C VAL A 9 -56.15 3.15 27.09
N MET A 10 -56.99 2.59 26.25
CA MET A 10 -56.55 1.77 25.11
C MET A 10 -55.80 2.56 24.03
N LEU A 11 -56.24 3.84 23.79
CA LEU A 11 -55.59 4.67 22.77
C LEU A 11 -54.12 5.03 23.07
N PRO A 12 -53.79 5.49 24.30
CA PRO A 12 -52.38 5.73 24.64
C PRO A 12 -51.55 4.44 24.75
N VAL A 13 -52.13 3.32 25.18
CA VAL A 13 -51.43 2.01 25.20
C VAL A 13 -51.15 1.56 23.76
N PHE A 14 -52.09 1.72 22.84
CA PHE A 14 -51.87 1.40 21.42
C PHE A 14 -50.85 2.36 20.78
N ALA A 15 -50.89 3.65 21.12
CA ALA A 15 -49.89 4.61 20.65
C ALA A 15 -48.48 4.28 21.17
N LEU A 16 -48.36 3.90 22.45
CA LEU A 16 -47.07 3.43 23.02
C LEU A 16 -46.58 2.13 22.37
N PHE A 17 -47.48 1.20 22.07
CA PHE A 17 -47.16 -0.04 21.37
C PHE A 17 -46.69 0.23 19.94
N VAL A 18 -47.35 1.11 19.19
CA VAL A 18 -46.94 1.53 17.85
C VAL A 18 -45.59 2.27 17.91
N LEU A 19 -45.41 3.15 18.91
CA LEU A 19 -44.12 3.84 19.14
C LEU A 19 -43.00 2.86 19.44
N SER A 20 -43.26 1.83 20.29
CA SER A 20 -42.32 0.77 20.60
C SER A 20 -41.94 -0.05 19.35
N ILE A 21 -42.91 -0.36 18.49
CA ILE A 21 -42.66 -1.05 17.23
C ILE A 21 -41.84 -0.17 16.29
N LEU A 22 -42.11 1.14 16.19
CA LEU A 22 -41.32 2.06 15.38
C LEU A 22 -39.88 2.20 15.88
N VAL A 23 -39.70 2.36 17.20
CA VAL A 23 -38.36 2.40 17.82
C VAL A 23 -37.63 1.06 17.67
N PHE A 24 -38.34 -0.06 17.80
CA PHE A 24 -37.76 -1.38 17.58
C PHE A 24 -37.41 -1.60 16.11
N ARG A 25 -38.23 -1.09 15.19
CA ARG A 25 -37.98 -1.16 13.75
C ARG A 25 -36.79 -0.28 13.34
N GLU A 26 -36.65 0.92 13.90
CA GLU A 26 -35.46 1.75 13.72
C GLU A 26 -34.19 1.10 14.30
N ARG A 27 -34.27 0.60 15.55
CA ARG A 27 -33.13 -0.09 16.18
C ARG A 27 -32.77 -1.43 15.52
N ALA A 28 -33.77 -2.15 14.98
CA ALA A 28 -33.53 -3.43 14.29
C ALA A 28 -33.12 -3.28 12.82
N GLY A 29 -32.98 -2.06 12.30
CA GLY A 29 -32.62 -1.84 10.89
C GLY A 29 -33.66 -2.38 9.88
N ILE A 30 -34.86 -2.74 10.34
CA ILE A 30 -35.93 -3.30 9.51
C ILE A 30 -36.66 -2.14 8.80
N GLY A 31 -35.98 -1.49 7.87
CA GLY A 31 -36.58 -0.39 7.14
C GLY A 31 -35.65 0.39 6.27
N TYR A 32 -34.37 0.02 6.23
CA TYR A 32 -33.49 0.56 5.21
C TYR A 32 -33.80 -0.15 3.89
N GLU A 33 -34.61 0.50 3.03
CA GLU A 33 -34.52 0.22 1.61
C GLU A 33 -33.06 0.42 1.21
N GLN A 34 -32.49 -0.56 0.52
CA GLN A 34 -31.24 -0.37 -0.22
C GLN A 34 -31.46 0.79 -1.19
N THR A 35 -31.22 2.00 -0.76
CA THR A 35 -30.87 3.05 -1.70
C THR A 35 -29.57 2.57 -2.33
N GLY A 36 -29.61 2.35 -3.65
CA GLY A 36 -28.45 1.89 -4.41
C GLY A 36 -27.23 2.69 -4.00
N ALA A 37 -26.07 2.07 -4.09
CA ALA A 37 -24.79 2.64 -3.71
C ALA A 37 -24.73 4.11 -4.10
N GLN A 38 -25.01 5.02 -3.16
CA GLN A 38 -24.72 6.42 -3.34
C GLN A 38 -23.21 6.51 -3.34
N ALA A 39 -22.70 7.19 -4.35
CA ALA A 39 -21.27 7.41 -4.50
C ALA A 39 -20.68 7.86 -3.17
N ARG A 40 -19.76 7.05 -2.63
CA ARG A 40 -19.04 7.34 -1.39
C ARG A 40 -17.87 8.28 -1.65
N GLU A 41 -18.00 9.10 -2.67
CA GLU A 41 -17.00 10.06 -3.09
C GLU A 41 -16.94 11.24 -2.14
N TRP A 42 -15.73 11.74 -1.88
CA TRP A 42 -15.56 13.07 -1.33
C TRP A 42 -15.97 14.11 -2.40
N ASN A 43 -16.35 15.30 -1.97
CA ASN A 43 -16.70 16.41 -2.89
C ASN A 43 -15.42 16.99 -3.52
N LEU A 44 -14.72 16.18 -4.33
CA LEU A 44 -13.59 16.60 -5.14
C LEU A 44 -14.08 16.92 -6.55
N SER A 45 -13.51 17.95 -7.16
CA SER A 45 -13.79 18.30 -8.55
C SER A 45 -12.63 17.87 -9.42
N TYR A 46 -12.90 17.10 -10.45
CA TYR A 46 -11.89 16.57 -11.36
C TYR A 46 -12.00 17.24 -12.74
N SER A 47 -10.86 17.44 -13.41
CA SER A 47 -10.82 17.81 -14.82
C SER A 47 -11.23 16.62 -15.70
N ASP A 48 -11.40 16.87 -17.00
CA ASP A 48 -11.65 15.80 -17.97
C ASP A 48 -10.47 14.81 -18.03
N GLU A 49 -10.75 13.56 -18.34
CA GLU A 49 -9.72 12.53 -18.57
C GLU A 49 -8.88 12.85 -19.81
N VAL A 50 -7.64 12.39 -19.82
CA VAL A 50 -6.80 12.38 -21.02
C VAL A 50 -6.54 10.94 -21.45
N GLU A 51 -6.62 10.69 -22.75
CA GLU A 51 -6.35 9.37 -23.31
C GLU A 51 -4.85 9.09 -23.27
N GLN A 52 -4.48 7.93 -22.75
CA GLN A 52 -3.09 7.48 -22.67
C GLN A 52 -2.69 6.75 -23.95
N ASP A 53 -1.54 7.10 -24.51
CA ASP A 53 -0.93 6.34 -25.61
C ASP A 53 -0.37 5.01 -25.07
N ILE A 54 -0.62 3.91 -25.80
CA ILE A 54 -0.01 2.60 -25.53
C ILE A 54 1.41 2.63 -26.07
N ARG A 55 2.40 2.73 -25.16
CA ARG A 55 3.82 2.89 -25.48
C ARG A 55 4.70 1.77 -24.93
N CYS A 56 4.15 0.85 -24.12
CA CYS A 56 4.84 -0.31 -23.55
C CYS A 56 4.23 -1.60 -24.07
N LEU A 57 5.07 -2.53 -24.55
CA LEU A 57 4.68 -3.89 -24.90
C LEU A 57 5.25 -4.87 -23.87
N ILE A 58 4.38 -5.60 -23.15
CA ILE A 58 4.75 -6.66 -22.23
C ILE A 58 4.60 -8.00 -22.92
N LEU A 59 5.71 -8.70 -23.11
CA LEU A 59 5.75 -10.03 -23.73
C LEU A 59 5.75 -11.11 -22.65
N THR A 60 4.73 -11.96 -22.66
CA THR A 60 4.56 -13.11 -21.77
C THR A 60 4.78 -14.43 -22.54
N SER A 61 4.87 -15.53 -21.80
CA SER A 61 4.79 -16.91 -22.33
C SER A 61 3.73 -17.70 -21.57
N ASP A 62 3.56 -18.98 -21.91
CA ASP A 62 2.65 -19.92 -21.25
C ASP A 62 3.17 -20.47 -19.91
N GLU A 63 4.35 -20.04 -19.46
CA GLU A 63 4.91 -20.38 -18.15
C GLU A 63 4.17 -19.64 -17.03
N ASP A 64 3.85 -20.32 -15.92
CA ASP A 64 3.14 -19.73 -14.77
C ASP A 64 3.86 -18.47 -14.25
N VAL A 65 5.17 -18.54 -14.05
CA VAL A 65 5.98 -17.41 -13.59
C VAL A 65 5.94 -16.23 -14.57
N SER A 66 5.92 -16.50 -15.85
CA SER A 66 5.78 -15.46 -16.89
C SER A 66 4.43 -14.76 -16.81
N CYS A 67 3.35 -15.51 -16.59
CA CYS A 67 2.01 -14.95 -16.42
C CYS A 67 1.91 -14.08 -15.15
N GLU A 68 2.54 -14.50 -14.06
CA GLU A 68 2.59 -13.72 -12.81
C GLU A 68 3.38 -12.42 -12.99
N TYR A 69 4.56 -12.48 -13.59
CA TYR A 69 5.35 -11.28 -13.91
C TYR A 69 4.67 -10.37 -14.93
N GLY A 70 3.95 -10.95 -15.89
CA GLY A 70 3.12 -10.19 -16.84
C GLY A 70 2.09 -9.33 -16.11
N LYS A 71 1.32 -9.91 -15.18
CA LYS A 71 0.35 -9.19 -14.34
C LYS A 71 1.02 -8.16 -13.44
N MET A 72 2.17 -8.51 -12.85
CA MET A 72 2.93 -7.60 -12.00
C MET A 72 3.41 -6.38 -12.79
N MET A 73 3.95 -6.57 -14.00
CA MET A 73 4.37 -5.47 -14.87
C MET A 73 3.21 -4.64 -15.40
N GLU A 74 2.06 -5.27 -15.71
CA GLU A 74 0.83 -4.55 -16.06
C GLU A 74 0.41 -3.63 -14.91
N PHE A 75 0.38 -4.15 -13.67
CA PHE A 75 0.09 -3.36 -12.48
C PHE A 75 1.10 -2.21 -12.28
N VAL A 76 2.40 -2.46 -12.50
CA VAL A 76 3.44 -1.42 -12.42
C VAL A 76 3.21 -0.34 -13.48
N CYS A 77 2.92 -0.73 -14.72
CA CYS A 77 2.62 0.23 -15.80
C CYS A 77 1.37 1.07 -15.48
N ASP A 78 0.28 0.44 -15.05
CA ASP A 78 -0.96 1.12 -14.69
C ASP A 78 -0.75 2.10 -13.53
N SER A 79 0.00 1.69 -12.50
CA SER A 79 0.36 2.54 -11.36
C SER A 79 1.21 3.74 -11.79
N MET A 80 2.16 3.56 -12.69
CA MET A 80 2.97 4.64 -13.27
C MET A 80 2.22 5.44 -14.36
N LYS A 81 0.96 5.11 -14.62
CA LYS A 81 0.13 5.71 -15.68
C LYS A 81 0.84 5.63 -17.04
N LEU A 82 1.28 4.42 -17.39
CA LEU A 82 1.84 4.06 -18.69
C LEU A 82 0.84 3.17 -19.42
N GLY A 83 0.43 3.56 -20.60
CA GLY A 83 -0.36 2.68 -21.44
C GLY A 83 0.48 1.46 -21.87
N CYS A 84 0.02 0.25 -21.58
CA CYS A 84 0.69 -0.99 -21.94
C CYS A 84 -0.22 -1.95 -22.70
N LYS A 85 0.40 -2.86 -23.45
CA LYS A 85 -0.25 -4.01 -24.09
C LYS A 85 0.45 -5.28 -23.62
N VAL A 86 -0.31 -6.22 -23.09
CA VAL A 86 0.20 -7.57 -22.79
C VAL A 86 -0.05 -8.49 -23.98
N GLN A 87 0.97 -9.25 -24.39
CA GLN A 87 0.90 -10.15 -25.52
C GLN A 87 1.71 -11.42 -25.28
N ASP A 88 1.15 -12.57 -25.63
CA ASP A 88 1.88 -13.83 -25.66
C ASP A 88 2.90 -13.82 -26.80
N ALA A 89 4.19 -13.94 -26.47
CA ALA A 89 5.28 -13.99 -27.43
C ALA A 89 5.20 -15.19 -28.38
N GLY A 90 4.58 -16.30 -27.95
CA GLY A 90 4.35 -17.48 -28.76
C GLY A 90 3.40 -17.27 -29.97
N GLU A 91 2.50 -16.29 -29.88
CA GLU A 91 1.62 -15.88 -30.99
C GLU A 91 2.36 -15.09 -32.07
N GLY A 92 3.51 -14.53 -31.72
CA GLY A 92 4.31 -13.70 -32.62
C GLY A 92 3.79 -12.26 -32.74
N PHE A 93 4.64 -11.40 -33.30
CA PHE A 93 4.33 -9.99 -33.63
C PHE A 93 5.11 -9.57 -34.87
N ASP A 94 4.62 -8.56 -35.58
CA ASP A 94 5.33 -7.99 -36.72
C ASP A 94 6.40 -6.99 -36.25
N ALA A 95 7.58 -7.01 -36.90
CA ALA A 95 8.66 -6.06 -36.57
C ALA A 95 8.22 -4.59 -36.69
N GLU A 96 7.32 -4.28 -37.66
CA GLU A 96 6.76 -2.93 -37.82
C GLU A 96 5.86 -2.51 -36.65
N GLU A 97 5.31 -3.46 -35.88
CA GLU A 97 4.50 -3.18 -34.70
C GLU A 97 5.36 -2.61 -33.55
N LEU A 98 6.63 -3.03 -33.45
CA LEU A 98 7.56 -2.55 -32.45
C LEU A 98 7.79 -1.02 -32.50
N GLU A 99 7.68 -0.42 -33.70
CA GLU A 99 7.83 1.03 -33.87
C GLU A 99 6.78 1.88 -33.12
N ARG A 100 5.70 1.24 -32.65
CA ARG A 100 4.63 1.90 -31.88
C ARG A 100 4.97 2.04 -30.41
N TYR A 101 5.94 1.25 -29.93
CA TYR A 101 6.30 1.18 -28.53
C TYR A 101 7.65 1.88 -28.28
N ASP A 102 7.78 2.47 -27.10
CA ASP A 102 9.03 3.00 -26.59
C ASP A 102 9.81 1.93 -25.84
N THR A 103 9.07 1.03 -25.14
CA THR A 103 9.63 0.00 -24.29
C THR A 103 9.01 -1.37 -24.58
N VAL A 104 9.84 -2.41 -24.63
CA VAL A 104 9.44 -3.81 -24.60
C VAL A 104 9.91 -4.42 -23.28
N VAL A 105 9.01 -5.11 -22.58
CA VAL A 105 9.32 -5.83 -21.34
C VAL A 105 9.14 -7.32 -21.58
N VAL A 106 10.18 -8.11 -21.30
CA VAL A 106 10.14 -9.58 -21.37
C VAL A 106 9.95 -10.14 -19.97
N THR A 107 8.91 -10.94 -19.78
CA THR A 107 8.55 -11.53 -18.48
C THR A 107 8.65 -13.06 -18.45
N PHE A 108 9.47 -13.65 -19.31
CA PHE A 108 9.76 -15.08 -19.33
C PHE A 108 11.27 -15.36 -19.26
N GLN A 109 11.64 -16.52 -18.75
CA GLN A 109 13.01 -16.93 -18.61
C GLN A 109 13.59 -17.59 -19.87
N ASP A 110 12.76 -18.35 -20.62
CA ASP A 110 13.18 -19.05 -21.83
C ASP A 110 13.04 -18.18 -23.10
N TRP A 111 14.14 -17.60 -23.53
CA TRP A 111 14.18 -16.73 -24.71
C TRP A 111 13.97 -17.46 -26.04
N SER A 112 13.94 -18.82 -26.04
CA SER A 112 13.63 -19.59 -27.24
C SER A 112 12.21 -19.39 -27.76
N VAL A 113 11.30 -18.90 -26.92
CA VAL A 113 9.92 -18.53 -27.28
C VAL A 113 9.90 -17.49 -28.41
N LEU A 114 10.84 -16.55 -28.41
CA LEU A 114 10.93 -15.47 -29.41
C LEU A 114 11.34 -15.95 -30.81
N LYS A 115 12.05 -17.07 -30.93
CA LYS A 115 12.53 -17.61 -32.23
C LYS A 115 13.25 -16.53 -33.05
N GLU A 116 12.77 -16.28 -34.28
CA GLU A 116 13.35 -15.30 -35.22
C GLU A 116 13.08 -13.85 -34.79
N GLN A 117 11.99 -13.58 -34.03
CA GLN A 117 11.61 -12.25 -33.56
C GLN A 117 12.63 -11.66 -32.56
N LEU A 118 13.49 -12.50 -31.98
CA LEU A 118 14.63 -12.06 -31.22
C LEU A 118 15.50 -11.04 -31.96
N PHE A 119 15.70 -11.22 -33.26
CA PHE A 119 16.50 -10.31 -34.09
C PHE A 119 15.76 -8.99 -34.38
N ASP A 120 14.44 -9.04 -34.48
CA ASP A 120 13.62 -7.85 -34.69
C ASP A 120 13.68 -6.95 -33.46
N ILE A 121 13.54 -7.53 -32.24
CA ILE A 121 13.68 -6.79 -30.98
C ILE A 121 15.05 -6.09 -30.89
N TYR A 122 16.15 -6.81 -31.19
CA TYR A 122 17.47 -6.21 -31.08
C TYR A 122 17.75 -5.17 -32.15
N SER A 123 17.17 -5.34 -33.34
CA SER A 123 17.27 -4.35 -34.42
C SER A 123 16.54 -3.07 -34.00
N TRP A 124 15.36 -3.21 -33.40
CA TRP A 124 14.57 -2.11 -32.88
C TRP A 124 15.27 -1.41 -31.70
N VAL A 125 15.84 -2.16 -30.74
CA VAL A 125 16.65 -1.57 -29.64
C VAL A 125 17.82 -0.76 -30.22
N LYS A 126 18.54 -1.31 -31.19
CA LYS A 126 19.69 -0.64 -31.81
C LYS A 126 19.33 0.72 -32.40
N GLU A 127 18.08 0.91 -32.88
CA GLU A 127 17.61 2.18 -33.44
C GLU A 127 17.00 3.12 -32.40
N GLY A 128 16.92 2.74 -31.12
CA GLY A 128 16.51 3.62 -30.02
C GLY A 128 15.45 3.07 -29.08
N GLY A 129 14.97 1.83 -29.30
CA GLY A 129 14.02 1.18 -28.40
C GLY A 129 14.62 0.83 -27.04
N ARG A 130 13.78 0.63 -26.04
CA ARG A 130 14.13 0.25 -24.66
C ARG A 130 13.68 -1.19 -24.39
N LEU A 131 14.56 -2.03 -23.86
CA LEU A 131 14.26 -3.43 -23.54
C LEU A 131 14.50 -3.69 -22.05
N LEU A 132 13.50 -4.21 -21.35
CA LEU A 132 13.63 -4.70 -19.98
C LEU A 132 13.44 -6.23 -19.94
N THR A 133 14.40 -6.93 -19.36
CA THR A 133 14.22 -8.31 -18.91
C THR A 133 13.82 -8.29 -17.45
N ALA A 134 12.57 -8.62 -17.16
CA ALA A 134 11.99 -8.42 -15.82
C ALA A 134 12.36 -9.51 -14.82
N LEU A 135 12.99 -10.60 -15.25
CA LEU A 135 13.42 -11.70 -14.41
C LEU A 135 14.63 -12.44 -14.99
N THR A 136 15.27 -13.28 -14.16
CA THR A 136 16.47 -14.06 -14.51
C THR A 136 16.25 -14.89 -15.78
N PRO A 137 17.06 -14.71 -16.82
CA PRO A 137 16.99 -15.52 -18.03
C PRO A 137 17.64 -16.90 -17.86
N ILE A 138 17.11 -17.89 -18.60
CA ILE A 138 17.76 -19.19 -18.73
C ILE A 138 18.91 -19.11 -19.75
N PRO A 139 20.14 -19.52 -19.42
CA PRO A 139 21.31 -19.40 -20.30
C PRO A 139 21.33 -20.48 -21.42
N ASN A 140 20.22 -20.59 -22.15
CA ASN A 140 20.15 -21.45 -23.33
C ASN A 140 20.84 -20.83 -24.56
N SER A 141 20.88 -21.55 -25.67
CA SER A 141 21.57 -21.10 -26.90
C SER A 141 20.99 -19.79 -27.47
N TYR A 142 19.70 -19.50 -27.24
CA TYR A 142 19.06 -18.25 -27.70
C TYR A 142 19.55 -17.07 -26.85
N PHE A 143 19.52 -17.18 -25.53
CA PHE A 143 20.00 -16.12 -24.66
C PHE A 143 21.52 -15.92 -24.81
N GLN A 144 22.31 -17.00 -24.86
CA GLN A 144 23.76 -16.92 -25.10
C GLN A 144 24.12 -16.21 -26.39
N ALA A 145 23.35 -16.39 -27.47
CA ALA A 145 23.60 -15.71 -28.75
C ALA A 145 23.48 -14.18 -28.66
N VAL A 146 22.79 -13.67 -27.65
CA VAL A 146 22.47 -12.24 -27.50
C VAL A 146 23.03 -11.64 -26.21
N SER A 147 23.53 -12.44 -25.27
CA SER A 147 24.00 -12.02 -23.95
C SER A 147 25.01 -10.85 -24.00
N ALA A 148 25.88 -10.83 -25.00
CA ALA A 148 26.82 -9.72 -25.19
C ALA A 148 26.16 -8.36 -25.41
N LYS A 149 24.88 -8.30 -25.84
CA LYS A 149 24.09 -7.06 -26.00
C LYS A 149 23.55 -6.56 -24.66
N PHE A 150 23.42 -7.47 -23.68
CA PHE A 150 23.10 -7.16 -22.30
C PHE A 150 24.33 -6.70 -21.49
N GLY A 151 25.49 -6.57 -22.14
CA GLY A 151 26.74 -6.25 -21.48
C GLY A 151 27.35 -7.42 -20.73
N ILE A 152 26.88 -8.65 -20.96
CA ILE A 152 27.44 -9.86 -20.33
C ILE A 152 28.67 -10.31 -21.11
N ASP A 153 29.80 -10.46 -20.43
CA ASP A 153 31.06 -10.97 -20.97
C ASP A 153 31.14 -12.49 -20.80
N VAL A 154 30.81 -12.99 -19.58
CA VAL A 154 30.81 -14.41 -19.25
C VAL A 154 29.49 -14.80 -18.58
N ILE A 155 28.92 -15.91 -18.99
CA ILE A 155 27.83 -16.59 -18.28
C ILE A 155 28.42 -17.81 -17.61
N GLU A 156 28.34 -17.87 -16.28
CA GLU A 156 28.65 -19.06 -15.51
C GLU A 156 27.36 -19.88 -15.38
N ASP A 157 27.33 -21.11 -15.86
CA ASP A 157 26.12 -21.94 -15.92
C ASP A 157 25.73 -22.46 -14.50
N TYR A 158 25.53 -21.54 -13.55
CA TYR A 158 25.01 -21.82 -12.21
C TYR A 158 24.27 -20.61 -11.61
N TYR A 159 23.45 -20.87 -10.58
CA TYR A 159 22.61 -19.88 -9.89
C TYR A 159 22.98 -19.83 -8.41
N PRO A 160 23.85 -18.91 -7.98
CA PRO A 160 24.13 -18.72 -6.55
C PRO A 160 22.88 -18.28 -5.80
N PRO A 161 22.70 -18.71 -4.53
CA PRO A 161 21.65 -18.19 -3.68
C PRO A 161 21.91 -16.71 -3.35
N VAL A 162 20.83 -15.93 -3.24
CA VAL A 162 20.85 -14.52 -2.88
C VAL A 162 19.98 -14.36 -1.63
N TYR A 163 20.53 -13.74 -0.59
CA TYR A 163 19.86 -13.56 0.70
C TYR A 163 19.46 -12.10 0.97
N GLY A 164 19.83 -11.21 0.07
CA GLY A 164 19.54 -9.79 0.16
C GLY A 164 20.16 -9.03 -1.02
N VAL A 165 19.93 -7.75 -1.05
CA VAL A 165 20.43 -6.86 -2.10
C VAL A 165 21.25 -5.73 -1.51
N LYS A 166 22.32 -5.37 -2.23
CA LYS A 166 23.20 -4.27 -1.93
C LYS A 166 23.14 -3.25 -3.04
N PHE A 167 22.94 -1.99 -2.67
CA PHE A 167 22.93 -0.88 -3.63
C PHE A 167 24.35 -0.36 -3.88
N LEU A 168 24.70 -0.15 -5.14
CA LEU A 168 26.01 0.38 -5.55
C LEU A 168 25.95 1.88 -5.89
N LYS A 169 24.76 2.48 -5.89
CA LYS A 169 24.52 3.88 -6.18
C LYS A 169 23.30 4.38 -5.41
N GLU A 170 23.22 5.68 -5.19
CA GLU A 170 22.01 6.35 -4.71
C GLU A 170 20.94 6.37 -5.81
N CYS A 171 20.37 5.21 -6.10
CA CYS A 171 19.37 5.05 -7.15
C CYS A 171 17.94 4.81 -6.64
N VAL A 172 17.77 4.75 -5.32
CA VAL A 172 16.47 4.59 -4.65
C VAL A 172 16.37 5.54 -3.44
N ILE A 173 15.15 5.91 -3.12
CA ILE A 173 14.83 6.66 -1.90
C ILE A 173 14.97 5.70 -0.72
N GLY A 174 15.77 6.05 0.28
CA GLY A 174 15.92 5.27 1.51
C GLY A 174 17.06 4.26 1.53
N ALA A 175 17.91 4.24 0.49
CA ALA A 175 19.17 3.50 0.52
C ALA A 175 20.32 4.37 0.03
N GLU A 176 21.43 4.30 0.75
CA GLU A 176 22.71 4.90 0.37
C GLU A 176 23.59 3.87 -0.36
N GLU A 177 24.71 4.31 -0.93
CA GLU A 177 25.72 3.42 -1.50
C GLU A 177 26.25 2.47 -0.41
N ASP A 178 26.32 1.17 -0.74
CA ASP A 178 26.73 0.06 0.13
C ASP A 178 25.67 -0.39 1.17
N ASP A 179 24.47 0.20 1.22
CA ASP A 179 23.38 -0.31 2.06
C ASP A 179 22.90 -1.70 1.59
N ILE A 180 22.65 -2.57 2.58
CA ILE A 180 22.15 -3.92 2.35
C ILE A 180 20.75 -4.08 2.95
N PHE A 181 19.84 -4.61 2.12
CA PHE A 181 18.50 -5.01 2.54
C PHE A 181 18.36 -6.52 2.41
N TRP A 182 17.95 -7.17 3.50
CA TRP A 182 17.91 -8.62 3.59
C TRP A 182 16.54 -9.16 3.21
N TYR A 183 16.53 -10.30 2.52
CA TYR A 183 15.33 -11.07 2.26
C TYR A 183 14.99 -11.92 3.48
N ASP A 184 13.69 -12.04 3.78
CA ASP A 184 13.24 -13.01 4.78
C ASP A 184 12.98 -14.37 4.11
N ALA A 185 13.87 -15.32 4.33
CA ALA A 185 13.75 -16.68 3.79
C ALA A 185 12.49 -17.42 4.29
N GLY A 186 11.93 -17.01 5.44
CA GLY A 186 10.68 -17.57 5.98
C GLY A 186 9.43 -17.05 5.28
N LYS A 187 9.52 -15.88 4.66
CA LYS A 187 8.42 -15.23 3.92
C LYS A 187 8.46 -15.50 2.42
N LEU A 188 9.59 -15.98 1.90
CA LEU A 188 9.75 -16.33 0.49
C LEU A 188 9.40 -17.81 0.25
N GLU A 189 8.76 -18.10 -0.88
CA GLU A 189 8.48 -19.47 -1.31
C GLU A 189 9.74 -20.19 -1.83
N GLY A 190 10.83 -20.12 -1.09
CA GLY A 190 12.07 -20.77 -1.46
C GLY A 190 13.31 -19.87 -1.37
N ILE A 191 14.41 -20.34 -1.93
CA ILE A 191 15.67 -19.60 -2.00
C ILE A 191 15.68 -18.78 -3.28
N VAL A 192 15.83 -17.46 -3.16
CA VAL A 192 16.09 -16.58 -4.30
C VAL A 192 17.47 -16.94 -4.86
N SER A 193 17.57 -17.04 -6.18
CA SER A 193 18.82 -17.30 -6.86
C SER A 193 18.90 -16.51 -8.16
N SER A 194 20.10 -16.09 -8.54
CA SER A 194 20.36 -15.26 -9.71
C SER A 194 21.38 -15.92 -10.61
N LEU A 195 21.30 -15.67 -11.91
CA LEU A 195 22.29 -16.19 -12.86
C LEU A 195 23.66 -15.54 -12.61
N ALA A 196 24.67 -16.34 -12.38
CA ALA A 196 26.04 -15.85 -12.22
C ALA A 196 26.59 -15.37 -13.57
N VAL A 197 26.96 -14.09 -13.64
CA VAL A 197 27.49 -13.45 -14.83
C VAL A 197 28.64 -12.50 -14.51
N GLU A 198 29.58 -12.38 -15.42
CA GLU A 198 30.56 -11.29 -15.43
C GLU A 198 30.10 -10.25 -16.45
N LEU A 199 30.03 -8.99 -16.01
CA LEU A 199 29.61 -7.88 -16.85
C LEU A 199 30.81 -7.17 -17.44
N LYS A 200 30.63 -6.60 -18.62
CA LYS A 200 31.59 -5.69 -19.25
C LYS A 200 31.66 -4.38 -18.45
N SER A 201 32.80 -3.69 -18.58
CA SER A 201 33.07 -2.46 -17.85
C SER A 201 32.18 -1.27 -18.23
N GLU A 202 31.55 -1.33 -19.39
CA GLU A 202 30.60 -0.30 -19.88
C GLU A 202 29.21 -0.40 -19.26
N CYS A 203 28.89 -1.51 -18.58
CA CYS A 203 27.58 -1.66 -17.91
C CYS A 203 27.47 -0.75 -16.69
N GLU A 204 26.29 -0.20 -16.48
CA GLU A 204 25.90 0.45 -15.24
C GLU A 204 25.21 -0.54 -14.31
N VAL A 205 25.87 -0.86 -13.19
CA VAL A 205 25.33 -1.76 -12.16
C VAL A 205 24.77 -0.92 -11.01
N TYR A 206 23.52 -1.17 -10.66
CA TYR A 206 22.81 -0.43 -9.60
C TYR A 206 22.66 -1.27 -8.34
N MET A 207 22.43 -2.58 -8.51
CA MET A 207 22.14 -3.48 -7.41
C MET A 207 22.85 -4.82 -7.61
N VAL A 208 23.44 -5.35 -6.55
CA VAL A 208 24.11 -6.67 -6.51
C VAL A 208 23.59 -7.49 -5.34
N SER A 209 23.93 -8.79 -5.29
CA SER A 209 23.70 -9.62 -4.10
C SER A 209 24.37 -9.02 -2.85
N GLU A 210 23.91 -9.39 -1.67
CA GLU A 210 24.40 -8.90 -0.37
C GLU A 210 25.92 -9.07 -0.20
N ASP A 211 26.50 -10.13 -0.80
CA ASP A 211 27.93 -10.40 -0.78
C ASP A 211 28.72 -9.61 -1.85
N GLY A 212 28.02 -8.88 -2.72
CA GLY A 212 28.60 -8.03 -3.77
C GLY A 212 29.03 -8.79 -5.03
N ASN A 213 28.76 -10.09 -5.15
CA ASN A 213 29.34 -10.92 -6.22
C ASN A 213 28.44 -11.05 -7.46
N THR A 214 27.12 -11.05 -7.28
CA THR A 214 26.18 -11.31 -8.38
C THR A 214 25.41 -10.05 -8.75
N PRO A 215 25.50 -9.55 -9.99
CA PRO A 215 24.68 -8.42 -10.45
C PRO A 215 23.20 -8.79 -10.45
N ILE A 216 22.37 -7.89 -9.87
CA ILE A 216 20.91 -8.04 -9.77
C ILE A 216 20.20 -7.08 -10.73
N ILE A 217 20.51 -5.77 -10.66
CA ILE A 217 19.96 -4.79 -11.60
C ILE A 217 21.10 -4.03 -12.27
N TRP A 218 21.10 -4.07 -13.60
CA TRP A 218 22.03 -3.28 -14.40
C TRP A 218 21.43 -2.85 -15.73
N THR A 219 22.05 -1.86 -16.38
CA THR A 219 21.73 -1.44 -17.73
C THR A 219 22.96 -1.51 -18.61
N ASN A 220 22.72 -1.67 -19.93
CA ASN A 220 23.75 -1.59 -20.96
C ASN A 220 23.20 -0.87 -22.20
N ASP A 221 23.94 0.07 -22.73
CA ASP A 221 23.58 0.74 -23.97
C ASP A 221 23.86 -0.16 -25.18
N TYR A 222 22.91 -0.22 -26.11
CA TYR A 222 23.04 -0.98 -27.35
C TYR A 222 22.57 -0.17 -28.56
N GLY A 223 23.51 0.34 -29.34
CA GLY A 223 23.21 1.25 -30.43
C GLY A 223 22.74 2.61 -29.92
N LYS A 224 21.52 3.01 -30.24
CA LYS A 224 20.86 4.21 -29.69
C LYS A 224 19.90 3.88 -28.54
N GLY A 225 19.67 2.60 -28.28
CA GLY A 225 18.75 2.13 -27.25
C GLY A 225 19.46 1.60 -26.02
N ARG A 226 18.68 1.23 -25.02
CA ARG A 226 19.16 0.75 -23.72
C ARG A 226 18.47 -0.55 -23.34
N ILE A 227 19.22 -1.47 -22.73
CA ILE A 227 18.75 -2.76 -22.24
C ILE A 227 18.95 -2.79 -20.73
N GLY A 228 17.90 -3.14 -19.98
CA GLY A 228 17.93 -3.37 -18.54
C GLY A 228 17.63 -4.82 -18.19
N ILE A 229 18.19 -5.29 -17.09
CA ILE A 229 17.93 -6.62 -16.55
C ILE A 229 17.62 -6.53 -15.06
N VAL A 230 16.63 -7.33 -14.64
CA VAL A 230 16.41 -7.75 -13.25
C VAL A 230 16.74 -9.24 -13.19
N ASN A 231 17.84 -9.58 -12.53
CA ASN A 231 18.42 -10.94 -12.51
C ASN A 231 17.99 -11.70 -11.26
N GLU A 232 16.71 -11.71 -10.96
CA GLU A 232 16.12 -12.48 -9.86
C GLU A 232 14.68 -12.87 -10.19
N VAL A 233 14.14 -13.85 -9.46
CA VAL A 233 12.74 -14.27 -9.58
C VAL A 233 12.09 -14.17 -8.20
N ILE A 234 11.28 -13.13 -8.01
CA ILE A 234 10.54 -12.86 -6.78
C ILE A 234 9.10 -12.44 -7.14
N THR A 235 8.13 -13.24 -6.73
CA THR A 235 6.71 -12.98 -7.01
C THR A 235 6.00 -12.18 -5.90
N GLN A 236 6.73 -11.72 -4.89
CA GLN A 236 6.21 -10.90 -3.80
C GLN A 236 5.93 -9.45 -4.27
N LYS A 237 4.97 -8.79 -3.63
CA LYS A 237 4.55 -7.42 -3.98
C LYS A 237 5.69 -6.39 -3.97
N TYR A 238 6.65 -6.53 -3.06
CA TYR A 238 7.76 -5.59 -2.99
C TYR A 238 8.66 -5.61 -4.24
N GLN A 239 8.61 -6.65 -5.06
CA GLN A 239 9.32 -6.68 -6.34
C GLN A 239 8.86 -5.57 -7.30
N ARG A 240 7.64 -5.06 -7.14
CA ARG A 240 7.09 -3.98 -7.97
C ARG A 240 7.91 -2.71 -7.93
N GLY A 241 8.43 -2.32 -6.75
CA GLY A 241 9.31 -1.16 -6.63
C GLY A 241 10.63 -1.34 -7.37
N PHE A 242 11.20 -2.54 -7.37
CA PHE A 242 12.42 -2.85 -8.13
C PHE A 242 12.17 -2.94 -9.64
N LEU A 243 11.01 -3.42 -10.06
CA LEU A 243 10.60 -3.39 -11.47
C LEU A 243 10.35 -1.96 -11.96
N ALA A 244 9.73 -1.11 -11.13
CA ALA A 244 9.55 0.32 -11.42
C ALA A 244 10.91 1.04 -11.49
N LEU A 245 11.83 0.74 -10.57
CA LEU A 245 13.22 1.20 -10.63
C LEU A 245 13.85 0.81 -11.98
N ALA A 246 13.89 -0.49 -12.28
CA ALA A 246 14.53 -1.01 -13.50
C ALA A 246 13.93 -0.40 -14.77
N TYR A 247 12.61 -0.22 -14.83
CA TYR A 247 11.94 0.47 -15.92
C TYR A 247 12.38 1.93 -16.04
N SER A 248 12.42 2.65 -14.93
CA SER A 248 12.78 4.07 -14.90
C SER A 248 14.25 4.35 -15.26
N LEU A 249 15.13 3.35 -15.14
CA LEU A 249 16.55 3.42 -15.53
C LEU A 249 16.79 3.29 -17.03
N LEU A 250 15.77 2.90 -17.80
CA LEU A 250 15.90 2.75 -19.25
C LEU A 250 15.88 4.10 -20.00
N GLU A 251 15.28 5.12 -19.39
CA GLU A 251 15.15 6.45 -19.97
C GLU A 251 16.18 7.43 -19.40
N ASP A 252 16.59 8.41 -20.18
CA ASP A 252 17.48 9.46 -19.70
C ASP A 252 16.81 10.29 -18.60
N VAL A 253 15.51 10.54 -18.76
CA VAL A 253 14.65 11.19 -17.75
C VAL A 253 13.28 10.52 -17.74
N PHE A 254 12.83 10.14 -16.56
CA PHE A 254 11.54 9.45 -16.39
C PHE A 254 10.71 10.07 -15.28
N VAL A 255 9.40 10.23 -15.52
CA VAL A 255 8.46 10.82 -14.55
C VAL A 255 7.20 9.97 -14.43
N TYR A 256 6.74 9.72 -13.20
CA TYR A 256 5.52 8.96 -12.92
C TYR A 256 4.82 9.47 -11.66
N PRO A 257 3.47 9.37 -11.58
CA PRO A 257 2.72 9.85 -10.44
C PRO A 257 2.88 8.94 -9.23
N VAL A 258 2.72 9.54 -8.04
CA VAL A 258 2.79 8.84 -6.75
C VAL A 258 1.72 9.38 -5.78
N ILE A 259 1.40 8.61 -4.75
CA ILE A 259 0.40 8.96 -3.72
C ILE A 259 0.90 10.10 -2.85
N ASN A 260 2.17 10.06 -2.44
CA ASN A 260 2.81 11.01 -1.53
C ASN A 260 2.02 11.18 -0.23
N ALA A 261 1.95 10.13 0.58
CA ALA A 261 1.23 10.15 1.84
C ALA A 261 1.83 9.19 2.86
N SER A 262 1.80 9.59 4.15
CA SER A 262 2.21 8.78 5.30
C SER A 262 1.10 8.78 6.34
N ALA A 263 0.59 7.61 6.74
CA ALA A 263 -0.47 7.44 7.72
C ALA A 263 -0.09 6.48 8.84
N PHE A 264 -0.49 6.81 10.07
CA PHE A 264 -0.24 6.01 11.26
C PHE A 264 -1.53 5.69 11.99
N TYR A 265 -1.76 4.40 12.25
CA TYR A 265 -2.96 3.90 12.91
C TYR A 265 -2.62 3.41 14.31
N LEU A 266 -3.48 3.77 15.27
CA LEU A 266 -3.49 3.22 16.62
C LEU A 266 -4.68 2.28 16.71
N ASP A 267 -4.43 0.99 16.50
CA ASP A 267 -5.45 -0.03 16.62
C ASP A 267 -5.85 -0.24 18.09
N ASP A 268 -7.00 -0.85 18.34
CA ASP A 268 -7.54 -1.06 19.69
C ASP A 268 -7.71 0.22 20.52
N PHE A 269 -7.94 1.34 19.86
CA PHE A 269 -8.01 2.65 20.51
C PHE A 269 -9.29 2.82 21.36
N PRO A 270 -9.25 3.45 22.52
CA PRO A 270 -8.09 3.99 23.26
C PRO A 270 -7.44 2.96 24.17
N SER A 271 -7.39 1.73 23.80
CA SER A 271 -7.03 0.57 24.57
C SER A 271 -7.83 0.49 25.89
N PRO A 272 -8.94 -0.24 25.87
CA PRO A 272 -9.34 -0.83 27.12
C PRO A 272 -8.15 -1.69 27.46
N ILE A 273 -7.57 -1.47 28.53
CA ILE A 273 -6.48 -2.23 29.03
C ILE A 273 -6.70 -3.68 28.67
N PRO A 274 -6.02 -4.21 27.65
CA PRO A 274 -6.28 -5.56 27.23
C PRO A 274 -5.96 -6.51 28.37
N ALA A 275 -6.65 -7.61 28.42
CA ALA A 275 -6.36 -8.68 29.35
C ALA A 275 -5.06 -9.37 28.90
N GLY A 276 -3.93 -8.72 29.13
CA GLY A 276 -2.62 -9.23 28.78
C GLY A 276 -1.72 -9.44 29.97
N ASN A 277 -0.53 -10.02 29.76
CA ASN A 277 0.48 -10.16 30.78
C ASN A 277 1.24 -8.83 30.96
N ALA A 278 1.05 -8.17 32.11
CA ALA A 278 1.74 -6.93 32.46
C ALA A 278 3.13 -7.16 33.07
N GLU A 279 3.70 -8.36 32.95
CA GLU A 279 4.96 -8.73 33.60
C GLU A 279 6.09 -7.79 33.22
N TYR A 280 6.24 -7.49 31.95
CA TYR A 280 7.31 -6.63 31.42
C TYR A 280 7.14 -5.17 31.85
N ILE A 281 5.90 -4.66 31.85
CA ILE A 281 5.59 -3.32 32.36
C ILE A 281 5.94 -3.21 33.84
N LYS A 282 5.57 -4.21 34.66
CA LYS A 282 5.91 -4.25 36.07
C LYS A 282 7.40 -4.37 36.31
N ARG A 283 8.10 -5.20 35.52
CA ARG A 283 9.55 -5.39 35.58
C ARG A 283 10.29 -4.06 35.38
N ASP A 284 9.90 -3.31 34.38
CA ASP A 284 10.67 -2.15 33.89
C ASP A 284 10.24 -0.84 34.56
N TYR A 285 8.94 -0.67 34.85
CA TYR A 285 8.38 0.59 35.37
C TYR A 285 7.75 0.48 36.74
N GLY A 286 7.41 -0.70 37.21
CA GLY A 286 6.80 -0.90 38.54
C GLY A 286 5.36 -0.37 38.67
N VAL A 287 4.68 -0.11 37.53
CA VAL A 287 3.31 0.45 37.50
C VAL A 287 2.33 -0.58 36.92
N ASP A 288 1.03 -0.30 37.03
CA ASP A 288 0.00 -1.06 36.32
C ASP A 288 -0.13 -0.62 34.85
N VAL A 289 -0.84 -1.41 34.06
CA VAL A 289 -1.00 -1.19 32.61
C VAL A 289 -1.67 0.16 32.31
N ALA A 290 -2.68 0.56 33.09
CA ALA A 290 -3.38 1.83 32.90
C ALA A 290 -2.47 3.03 33.14
N SER A 291 -1.66 2.97 34.21
CA SER A 291 -0.68 4.00 34.54
C SER A 291 0.44 4.06 33.51
N PHE A 292 0.89 2.92 32.99
CA PHE A 292 1.88 2.85 31.93
C PHE A 292 1.34 3.49 30.65
N TYR A 293 0.14 3.09 30.23
CA TYR A 293 -0.50 3.63 29.03
C TYR A 293 -0.64 5.16 29.10
N ALA A 294 -1.20 5.66 30.20
CA ALA A 294 -1.48 7.09 30.33
C ALA A 294 -0.23 7.97 30.51
N ASN A 295 0.82 7.47 31.17
CA ASN A 295 1.94 8.30 31.59
C ASN A 295 3.26 8.01 30.88
N ILE A 296 3.34 6.93 30.09
CA ILE A 296 4.57 6.51 29.42
C ILE A 296 4.31 6.28 27.93
N TRP A 297 3.39 5.38 27.57
CA TRP A 297 3.11 5.02 26.18
C TRP A 297 2.47 6.18 25.40
N TRP A 298 1.37 6.71 25.91
CA TRP A 298 0.67 7.82 25.24
C TRP A 298 1.52 9.08 25.08
N PRO A 299 2.25 9.56 26.10
CA PRO A 299 3.18 10.67 25.91
C PRO A 299 4.24 10.42 24.83
N LYS A 300 4.68 9.17 24.63
CA LYS A 300 5.63 8.84 23.56
C LYS A 300 4.98 8.94 22.16
N MET A 301 3.72 8.59 22.00
CA MET A 301 2.97 8.85 20.76
C MET A 301 2.93 10.35 20.45
N MET A 302 2.61 11.17 21.45
CA MET A 302 2.59 12.63 21.30
C MET A 302 3.97 13.22 20.98
N GLU A 303 5.04 12.67 21.56
CA GLU A 303 6.42 13.07 21.25
C GLU A 303 6.75 12.80 19.78
N TRP A 304 6.33 11.66 19.23
CA TRP A 304 6.54 11.35 17.82
C TRP A 304 5.70 12.23 16.88
N GLU A 305 4.45 12.58 17.27
CA GLU A 305 3.66 13.58 16.55
C GLU A 305 4.40 14.93 16.47
N GLU A 306 4.95 15.41 17.59
CA GLU A 306 5.68 16.67 17.63
C GLU A 306 7.00 16.61 16.82
N LYS A 307 7.74 15.49 16.93
CA LYS A 307 9.07 15.35 16.32
C LYS A 307 8.99 15.19 14.79
N TYR A 308 8.04 14.38 14.31
CA TYR A 308 7.97 14.00 12.89
C TYR A 308 6.78 14.58 12.14
N GLY A 309 5.91 15.31 12.82
CA GLY A 309 4.66 15.84 12.26
C GLY A 309 3.62 14.76 11.96
N ILE A 310 3.74 13.59 12.57
CA ILE A 310 2.78 12.47 12.43
C ILE A 310 1.41 12.92 12.93
N VAL A 311 0.36 12.46 12.26
CA VAL A 311 -1.02 12.56 12.73
C VAL A 311 -1.60 11.16 12.82
N HIS A 312 -2.03 10.75 14.02
CA HIS A 312 -2.56 9.41 14.22
C HIS A 312 -4.05 9.31 13.89
N THR A 313 -4.45 8.14 13.41
CA THR A 313 -5.86 7.73 13.34
C THR A 313 -6.12 6.68 14.41
N GLY A 314 -6.93 7.02 15.40
CA GLY A 314 -7.32 6.11 16.48
C GLY A 314 -8.50 5.23 16.07
N MET A 315 -8.28 3.92 16.01
CA MET A 315 -9.26 2.95 15.53
C MET A 315 -10.05 2.37 16.71
N ILE A 316 -11.24 2.93 16.94
CA ILE A 316 -12.06 2.62 18.11
C ILE A 316 -12.53 1.16 18.09
N ILE A 317 -12.24 0.48 19.20
CA ILE A 317 -12.91 -0.76 19.59
C ILE A 317 -13.75 -0.48 20.85
N GLU A 318 -15.02 -0.85 20.82
CA GLU A 318 -15.91 -0.48 21.93
C GLU A 318 -15.67 -1.34 23.18
N ASN A 319 -15.53 -2.64 22.99
CA ASN A 319 -15.27 -3.59 24.07
C ASN A 319 -14.49 -4.82 23.57
N TYR A 320 -14.18 -5.76 24.49
CA TYR A 320 -13.49 -7.01 24.18
C TYR A 320 -14.31 -8.24 24.55
N SER A 321 -15.64 -8.11 24.49
CA SER A 321 -16.51 -9.29 24.66
C SER A 321 -16.36 -10.23 23.47
N ASP A 322 -16.75 -11.47 23.68
CA ASP A 322 -16.85 -12.50 22.63
C ASP A 322 -18.31 -12.72 22.18
N GLU A 323 -19.16 -11.70 22.37
CA GLU A 323 -20.57 -11.72 22.01
C GLU A 323 -20.75 -11.55 20.49
N VAL A 324 -21.41 -12.53 19.87
CA VAL A 324 -21.63 -12.57 18.42
C VAL A 324 -23.13 -12.72 18.05
N GLU A 325 -24.00 -12.50 19.02
CA GLU A 325 -25.46 -12.59 18.90
C GLU A 325 -26.11 -11.46 19.73
N ALA A 326 -27.06 -10.76 19.14
CA ALA A 326 -27.78 -9.66 19.80
C ALA A 326 -28.64 -10.16 20.99
N PRO A 327 -28.94 -9.30 22.00
CA PRO A 327 -28.74 -7.85 22.02
C PRO A 327 -27.32 -7.44 22.42
N PHE A 328 -26.83 -6.34 21.86
CA PHE A 328 -25.56 -5.73 22.22
C PHE A 328 -25.79 -4.55 23.15
N ASP A 329 -25.00 -4.44 24.22
CA ASP A 329 -25.05 -3.35 25.18
C ASP A 329 -23.81 -2.46 25.01
N GLY A 330 -23.99 -1.13 24.96
CA GLY A 330 -22.91 -0.16 24.88
C GLY A 330 -22.01 -0.15 26.12
N ASP A 331 -20.70 0.10 25.94
CA ASP A 331 -19.76 0.24 27.06
C ASP A 331 -20.11 1.47 27.92
N LYS A 332 -20.07 1.29 29.23
CA LYS A 332 -20.37 2.35 30.21
C LYS A 332 -19.11 3.07 30.69
N ALA A 333 -17.93 2.57 30.38
CA ALA A 333 -16.65 3.11 30.84
C ALA A 333 -16.08 4.14 29.82
N THR A 334 -16.83 5.19 29.55
CA THR A 334 -16.56 6.17 28.49
C THR A 334 -15.43 7.17 28.78
N ALA A 335 -14.99 7.29 30.02
CA ALA A 335 -14.03 8.33 30.43
C ALA A 335 -12.70 8.24 29.68
N ARG A 336 -12.18 7.04 29.42
CA ARG A 336 -10.92 6.83 28.67
C ARG A 336 -11.07 7.23 27.21
N PHE A 337 -12.21 6.89 26.57
CA PHE A 337 -12.50 7.28 25.19
C PHE A 337 -12.50 8.80 25.05
N LEU A 338 -13.22 9.50 25.92
CA LEU A 338 -13.28 10.97 25.93
C LEU A 338 -11.91 11.59 26.21
N THR A 339 -11.12 11.03 27.13
CA THR A 339 -9.80 11.58 27.47
C THR A 339 -8.85 11.47 26.28
N PHE A 340 -8.58 10.27 25.81
CA PHE A 340 -7.59 10.05 24.76
C PHE A 340 -8.09 10.46 23.38
N GLY A 341 -9.39 10.27 23.09
CA GLY A 341 -10.00 10.70 21.84
C GLY A 341 -9.95 12.21 21.66
N ASN A 342 -10.28 13.00 22.70
CA ASN A 342 -10.13 14.46 22.62
C ASN A 342 -8.67 14.91 22.51
N MET A 343 -7.71 14.22 23.17
CA MET A 343 -6.30 14.53 23.00
C MET A 343 -5.84 14.32 21.56
N LEU A 344 -6.22 13.19 20.97
CA LEU A 344 -5.90 12.85 19.57
C LEU A 344 -6.51 13.85 18.59
N LEU A 345 -7.81 14.14 18.71
CA LEU A 345 -8.52 15.09 17.84
C LEU A 345 -7.96 16.52 17.96
N ASN A 346 -7.60 16.96 19.18
CA ASN A 346 -7.01 18.29 19.40
C ASN A 346 -5.61 18.43 18.79
N ASN A 347 -4.90 17.33 18.53
CA ASN A 347 -3.62 17.33 17.84
C ASN A 347 -3.74 17.12 16.31
N GLY A 348 -4.97 17.18 15.77
CA GLY A 348 -5.22 17.04 14.34
C GLY A 348 -5.37 15.59 13.85
N GLY A 349 -5.43 14.63 14.79
CA GLY A 349 -5.72 13.23 14.50
C GLY A 349 -7.16 12.98 14.11
N GLU A 350 -7.50 11.73 13.81
CA GLU A 350 -8.81 11.26 13.37
C GLU A 350 -9.24 10.04 14.19
N LEU A 351 -10.55 9.84 14.34
CA LEU A 351 -11.11 8.63 14.90
C LEU A 351 -11.83 7.83 13.81
N GLY A 352 -11.57 6.54 13.77
CA GLY A 352 -12.23 5.56 12.91
C GLY A 352 -12.69 4.34 13.72
N PHE A 353 -13.10 3.27 13.05
CA PHE A 353 -13.66 2.07 13.67
C PHE A 353 -12.77 0.84 13.49
N HIS A 354 -12.59 0.09 14.60
CA HIS A 354 -11.92 -1.21 14.60
C HIS A 354 -12.87 -2.38 14.90
N GLY A 355 -14.08 -2.10 15.34
CA GLY A 355 -15.13 -3.09 15.60
C GLY A 355 -15.88 -2.84 16.91
N TYR A 356 -17.06 -3.44 17.05
CA TYR A 356 -17.81 -3.47 18.29
C TYR A 356 -17.01 -4.20 19.38
N ASN A 357 -16.52 -5.37 19.01
CA ASN A 357 -15.58 -6.18 19.77
C ASN A 357 -14.49 -6.70 18.83
N HIS A 358 -13.49 -7.38 19.35
CA HIS A 358 -12.37 -7.86 18.52
C HIS A 358 -12.72 -9.14 17.72
N MET A 359 -14.02 -9.34 17.38
CA MET A 359 -14.48 -10.46 16.55
C MET A 359 -14.56 -10.01 15.08
N PRO A 360 -13.78 -10.63 14.17
CA PRO A 360 -13.83 -10.33 12.74
C PRO A 360 -15.25 -10.50 12.17
N LEU A 361 -15.59 -9.68 11.19
CA LEU A 361 -16.91 -9.77 10.53
C LEU A 361 -16.96 -10.97 9.57
N CYS A 362 -17.08 -12.17 10.15
CA CYS A 362 -17.20 -13.45 9.46
C CYS A 362 -18.45 -14.20 9.92
N LEU A 363 -19.20 -14.80 8.99
CA LEU A 363 -20.50 -15.43 9.25
C LEU A 363 -20.36 -16.93 9.48
N GLU A 364 -20.92 -17.45 10.59
CA GLU A 364 -21.00 -18.87 10.87
C GLU A 364 -21.72 -19.64 9.74
N GLY A 365 -21.15 -20.78 9.33
CA GLY A 365 -21.73 -21.65 8.31
C GLY A 365 -21.64 -21.13 6.87
N ARG A 366 -21.10 -19.92 6.64
CA ARG A 366 -20.85 -19.38 5.31
C ARG A 366 -19.36 -19.14 5.07
N ASP A 367 -18.70 -18.49 6.03
CA ASP A 367 -17.26 -18.35 6.04
C ASP A 367 -16.65 -19.64 6.65
N GLU A 368 -15.45 -20.02 6.22
CA GLU A 368 -14.83 -21.28 6.67
C GLU A 368 -14.39 -21.18 8.13
N ASP A 369 -15.13 -21.81 9.05
CA ASP A 369 -14.93 -21.71 10.50
C ASP A 369 -13.50 -22.04 10.95
N LYS A 370 -12.84 -23.00 10.29
CA LYS A 370 -11.47 -23.41 10.63
C LYS A 370 -10.39 -22.45 10.14
N LYS A 371 -10.74 -21.56 9.23
CA LYS A 371 -9.83 -20.58 8.62
C LYS A 371 -9.47 -19.44 9.56
N TYR A 372 -10.37 -19.08 10.49
CA TYR A 372 -10.23 -17.89 11.32
C TYR A 372 -9.81 -18.19 12.76
N GLY A 373 -9.21 -19.33 13.02
CA GLY A 373 -8.60 -19.67 14.30
C GLY A 373 -9.58 -19.74 15.46
N GLU A 374 -9.27 -19.02 16.55
CA GLU A 374 -10.03 -19.05 17.80
C GLU A 374 -11.19 -18.05 17.84
N TYR A 375 -11.41 -17.24 16.80
CA TYR A 375 -12.48 -16.27 16.77
C TYR A 375 -13.86 -16.92 16.69
N LYS A 376 -14.80 -16.38 17.47
CA LYS A 376 -16.21 -16.72 17.31
C LYS A 376 -16.77 -16.04 16.07
N LEU A 377 -17.49 -16.82 15.25
CA LEU A 377 -18.16 -16.27 14.07
C LEU A 377 -19.55 -15.76 14.41
N TRP A 378 -19.97 -14.72 13.72
CA TRP A 378 -21.27 -14.08 13.90
C TRP A 378 -22.40 -15.02 13.52
N LYS A 379 -23.48 -15.07 14.34
CA LYS A 379 -24.59 -15.98 14.16
C LYS A 379 -25.47 -15.64 12.96
N SER A 380 -25.56 -14.36 12.63
CA SER A 380 -26.32 -13.90 11.46
C SER A 380 -25.78 -12.60 10.90
N GLU A 381 -26.12 -12.31 9.64
CA GLU A 381 -25.85 -11.00 9.01
C GLU A 381 -26.52 -9.84 9.78
N SER A 382 -27.65 -10.10 10.43
CA SER A 382 -28.34 -9.11 11.27
C SER A 382 -27.55 -8.79 12.53
N ASP A 383 -26.93 -9.79 13.16
CA ASP A 383 -26.11 -9.57 14.36
C ASP A 383 -24.87 -8.73 14.04
N MET A 384 -24.19 -9.02 12.92
CA MET A 384 -23.08 -8.17 12.45
C MET A 384 -23.51 -6.71 12.28
N ARG A 385 -24.64 -6.46 11.60
CA ARG A 385 -25.14 -5.10 11.38
C ARG A 385 -25.52 -4.40 12.68
N LEU A 386 -26.14 -5.12 13.62
CA LEU A 386 -26.52 -4.57 14.91
C LEU A 386 -25.29 -4.19 15.75
N ALA A 387 -24.26 -5.03 15.73
CA ALA A 387 -23.00 -4.74 16.43
C ALA A 387 -22.27 -3.52 15.84
N VAL A 388 -22.19 -3.42 14.52
CA VAL A 388 -21.63 -2.23 13.85
C VAL A 388 -22.47 -1.00 14.18
N SER A 389 -23.82 -1.09 14.15
CA SER A 389 -24.70 0.03 14.48
C SER A 389 -24.57 0.46 15.94
N GLU A 390 -24.29 -0.46 16.87
CA GLU A 390 -24.02 -0.12 18.27
C GLU A 390 -22.71 0.67 18.39
N LEU A 391 -21.63 0.17 17.77
CA LEU A 391 -20.33 0.87 17.71
C LEU A 391 -20.47 2.29 17.17
N VAL A 392 -21.20 2.47 16.05
CA VAL A 392 -21.47 3.79 15.46
C VAL A 392 -22.20 4.68 16.46
N SER A 393 -23.33 4.20 17.02
CA SER A 393 -24.13 4.95 17.97
C SER A 393 -23.35 5.33 19.24
N PHE A 394 -22.54 4.40 19.74
CA PHE A 394 -21.64 4.63 20.87
C PHE A 394 -20.66 5.77 20.56
N SER A 395 -19.94 5.64 19.44
CA SER A 395 -18.86 6.56 19.09
C SER A 395 -19.40 7.97 18.75
N GLU A 396 -20.49 8.08 18.00
CA GLU A 396 -21.15 9.35 17.68
C GLU A 396 -21.70 10.04 18.95
N SER A 397 -22.14 9.26 19.94
CA SER A 397 -22.58 9.83 21.21
C SER A 397 -21.46 10.49 22.00
N LEU A 398 -20.22 10.04 21.83
CA LEU A 398 -19.03 10.57 22.49
C LEU A 398 -18.37 11.69 21.69
N PHE A 399 -18.37 11.59 20.36
CA PHE A 399 -17.70 12.50 19.44
C PHE A 399 -18.65 12.96 18.31
N PRO A 400 -19.68 13.74 18.64
CA PRO A 400 -20.74 14.08 17.68
C PRO A 400 -20.27 14.96 16.51
N ASP A 401 -19.12 15.62 16.65
CA ASP A 401 -18.54 16.48 15.60
C ASP A 401 -17.50 15.73 14.74
N ASN A 402 -17.20 14.44 15.02
CA ASN A 402 -16.26 13.64 14.25
C ASN A 402 -16.98 12.89 13.13
N GLU A 403 -16.42 12.92 11.93
CA GLU A 403 -16.86 12.10 10.80
C GLU A 403 -16.08 10.78 10.79
N PHE A 404 -16.74 9.67 11.12
CA PHE A 404 -16.12 8.34 11.09
C PHE A 404 -16.16 7.77 9.67
N GLN A 405 -15.03 7.82 8.99
CA GLN A 405 -14.92 7.43 7.57
C GLN A 405 -14.00 6.23 7.31
N VAL A 406 -13.26 5.81 8.34
CA VAL A 406 -12.23 4.78 8.22
C VAL A 406 -12.61 3.55 9.05
N TYR A 407 -12.47 2.38 8.45
CA TYR A 407 -12.61 1.09 9.13
C TYR A 407 -11.34 0.26 8.99
N VAL A 408 -10.88 -0.29 10.10
CA VAL A 408 -9.81 -1.30 10.15
C VAL A 408 -10.42 -2.61 10.63
N PRO A 409 -10.32 -3.70 9.88
CA PRO A 409 -10.84 -4.98 10.32
C PRO A 409 -10.07 -5.52 11.55
N PRO A 410 -10.76 -6.03 12.59
CA PRO A 410 -10.10 -6.76 13.68
C PRO A 410 -9.21 -7.87 13.12
N SER A 411 -7.97 -7.96 13.61
CA SER A 411 -6.94 -8.91 13.15
C SER A 411 -6.73 -8.91 11.64
N ASN A 412 -7.01 -7.81 10.96
CA ASN A 412 -6.98 -7.70 9.48
C ASN A 412 -7.88 -8.72 8.75
N ILE A 413 -8.88 -9.29 9.42
CA ILE A 413 -9.78 -10.30 8.84
C ILE A 413 -11.12 -9.66 8.50
N LEU A 414 -11.51 -9.77 7.25
CA LEU A 414 -12.80 -9.28 6.76
C LEU A 414 -13.31 -10.19 5.64
N SER A 415 -14.40 -10.89 5.89
CA SER A 415 -15.04 -11.69 4.84
C SER A 415 -15.83 -10.81 3.86
N GLU A 416 -16.09 -11.32 2.66
CA GLU A 416 -16.96 -10.65 1.69
C GLU A 416 -18.36 -10.35 2.28
N THR A 417 -18.90 -11.32 3.03
CA THR A 417 -20.17 -11.16 3.74
C THR A 417 -20.06 -10.07 4.81
N GLY A 418 -18.97 -10.06 5.59
CA GLY A 418 -18.72 -9.06 6.62
C GLY A 418 -18.59 -7.67 6.03
N ARG A 419 -17.79 -7.53 4.97
CA ARG A 419 -17.62 -6.27 4.24
C ARG A 419 -18.94 -5.69 3.75
N LYS A 420 -19.78 -6.53 3.13
CA LYS A 420 -21.12 -6.11 2.68
C LYS A 420 -21.99 -5.62 3.84
N ASN A 421 -21.99 -6.32 4.97
CA ASN A 421 -22.82 -5.98 6.13
C ASN A 421 -22.30 -4.75 6.87
N LEU A 422 -20.98 -4.55 6.94
CA LEU A 422 -20.37 -3.30 7.41
C LEU A 422 -20.92 -2.10 6.64
N LEU A 423 -20.86 -2.15 5.31
CA LEU A 423 -21.24 -1.04 4.45
C LEU A 423 -22.75 -0.78 4.39
N ILE A 424 -23.56 -1.78 4.75
CA ILE A 424 -25.01 -1.62 4.95
C ILE A 424 -25.30 -0.94 6.30
N ALA A 425 -24.58 -1.34 7.35
CA ALA A 425 -24.78 -0.83 8.70
C ALA A 425 -24.26 0.61 8.85
N ASP A 426 -23.13 0.91 8.21
CA ASP A 426 -22.52 2.23 8.19
C ASP A 426 -22.15 2.66 6.75
N PRO A 427 -23.03 3.39 6.06
CA PRO A 427 -22.74 3.95 4.74
C PRO A 427 -21.75 5.14 4.79
N GLY A 428 -21.37 5.63 5.96
CA GLY A 428 -20.37 6.70 6.15
C GLY A 428 -18.94 6.25 5.87
N ILE A 429 -18.66 4.94 5.97
CA ILE A 429 -17.33 4.39 5.68
C ILE A 429 -16.95 4.65 4.22
N LYS A 430 -15.78 5.23 4.02
CA LYS A 430 -15.16 5.52 2.72
C LYS A 430 -13.84 4.79 2.51
N VAL A 431 -13.15 4.47 3.60
CA VAL A 431 -11.83 3.86 3.61
C VAL A 431 -11.86 2.57 4.42
N ILE A 432 -11.30 1.52 3.86
CA ILE A 432 -10.95 0.30 4.60
C ILE A 432 -9.43 0.16 4.54
N ALA A 433 -8.79 0.11 5.73
CA ALA A 433 -7.35 -0.05 5.87
C ALA A 433 -7.05 -1.40 6.53
N SER A 434 -6.64 -2.38 5.73
CA SER A 434 -6.22 -3.69 6.19
C SER A 434 -4.72 -3.89 5.95
N THR A 435 -4.25 -5.02 5.46
CA THR A 435 -2.82 -5.30 5.27
C THR A 435 -2.41 -5.18 3.81
N PHE A 436 -1.17 -4.73 3.59
CA PHE A 436 -0.54 -4.70 2.27
C PHE A 436 -0.06 -6.09 1.86
N LEU A 437 0.56 -6.81 2.79
CA LEU A 437 1.06 -8.16 2.55
C LEU A 437 0.03 -9.20 3.00
N ASN A 438 -0.01 -10.31 2.28
CA ASN A 438 -0.79 -11.47 2.70
C ASN A 438 -0.03 -12.20 3.81
N ASP A 439 -0.68 -12.37 4.95
CA ASP A 439 -0.30 -13.40 5.90
C ASP A 439 -1.18 -14.62 5.67
N SER A 440 -0.63 -15.61 4.98
CA SER A 440 -1.34 -16.83 4.62
C SER A 440 -1.76 -17.66 5.85
N GLU A 441 -1.09 -17.49 6.99
CA GLU A 441 -1.41 -18.15 8.24
C GLU A 441 -2.59 -17.45 8.96
N GLU A 442 -2.65 -16.12 8.87
CA GLU A 442 -3.67 -15.30 9.52
C GLU A 442 -4.90 -15.03 8.64
N HIS A 443 -4.87 -15.40 7.36
CA HIS A 443 -5.96 -15.17 6.41
C HIS A 443 -6.40 -13.71 6.31
N SER A 444 -5.45 -12.81 6.32
CA SER A 444 -5.66 -11.37 6.29
C SER A 444 -6.37 -10.91 5.02
N TYR A 445 -7.13 -9.84 5.13
CA TYR A 445 -7.76 -9.15 4.00
C TYR A 445 -6.72 -8.26 3.31
N GLU A 446 -6.00 -8.85 2.36
CA GLU A 446 -4.97 -8.18 1.58
C GLU A 446 -5.56 -7.13 0.65
N GLN A 447 -4.88 -5.99 0.52
CA GLN A 447 -5.34 -4.86 -0.29
C GLN A 447 -4.24 -4.29 -1.18
N GLU A 448 -4.67 -3.48 -2.16
CA GLU A 448 -3.86 -2.53 -2.94
C GLU A 448 -4.32 -1.10 -2.64
N PHE A 449 -3.45 -0.11 -2.91
CA PHE A 449 -3.84 1.30 -2.85
C PHE A 449 -4.67 1.67 -4.09
N LYS A 450 -5.98 1.56 -4.00
CA LYS A 450 -6.91 1.81 -5.12
C LYS A 450 -8.33 2.11 -4.67
N ILE A 451 -9.15 2.54 -5.63
CA ILE A 451 -10.60 2.59 -5.50
C ILE A 451 -11.17 1.22 -5.91
N GLU A 452 -11.95 0.61 -5.04
CA GLU A 452 -12.65 -0.65 -5.33
C GLU A 452 -13.93 -0.38 -6.16
N ASP A 453 -14.45 -1.43 -6.81
CA ASP A 453 -15.62 -1.34 -7.70
C ASP A 453 -16.88 -0.76 -7.03
N ASP A 454 -16.98 -0.86 -5.72
CA ASP A 454 -18.09 -0.30 -4.93
C ASP A 454 -17.84 1.13 -4.40
N GLY A 455 -16.72 1.74 -4.81
CA GLY A 455 -16.32 3.10 -4.44
C GLY A 455 -15.65 3.22 -3.06
N ILE A 456 -15.42 2.11 -2.35
CA ILE A 456 -14.56 2.09 -1.16
C ILE A 456 -13.09 2.24 -1.58
N ILE A 457 -12.35 3.00 -0.82
CA ILE A 457 -10.93 3.19 -1.05
C ILE A 457 -10.15 2.26 -0.12
N SER A 458 -9.34 1.41 -0.72
CA SER A 458 -8.41 0.52 -0.02
C SER A 458 -7.11 1.26 0.25
N THR A 459 -6.70 1.29 1.52
CA THR A 459 -5.45 1.93 1.98
C THR A 459 -4.68 0.98 2.89
N PRO A 460 -4.04 -0.06 2.32
CA PRO A 460 -3.39 -1.09 3.11
C PRO A 460 -2.27 -0.52 4.00
N ARG A 461 -2.02 -1.20 5.12
CA ARG A 461 -0.95 -0.87 6.06
C ARG A 461 0.26 -1.73 5.74
N ILE A 462 1.41 -1.07 5.49
CA ILE A 462 2.64 -1.68 4.95
C ILE A 462 3.47 -2.31 6.06
N THR A 463 3.59 -1.62 7.20
CA THR A 463 4.41 -2.05 8.33
C THR A 463 3.60 -2.06 9.64
N SER A 464 4.05 -2.81 10.63
CA SER A 464 3.35 -2.98 11.91
C SER A 464 4.29 -3.11 13.11
N GLY A 465 3.77 -2.76 14.30
CA GLY A 465 4.46 -2.93 15.56
C GLY A 465 5.58 -1.91 15.80
N CYS A 466 6.32 -2.09 16.88
CA CYS A 466 7.40 -1.17 17.26
C CYS A 466 8.80 -1.70 16.89
N ILE A 467 8.92 -2.94 16.46
CA ILE A 467 10.19 -3.54 16.01
C ILE A 467 10.03 -3.86 14.53
N ILE A 468 10.61 -3.02 13.69
CA ILE A 468 10.57 -3.19 12.24
C ILE A 468 11.74 -4.09 11.85
N ASP A 469 11.43 -5.28 11.35
CA ASP A 469 12.42 -6.22 10.85
C ASP A 469 12.94 -5.84 9.45
N ASP A 470 13.96 -6.55 8.99
CA ASP A 470 14.59 -6.28 7.70
C ASP A 470 13.61 -6.47 6.52
N TYR A 471 12.67 -7.42 6.63
CA TYR A 471 11.67 -7.65 5.59
C TYR A 471 10.64 -6.51 5.52
N GLN A 472 10.11 -6.07 6.65
CA GLN A 472 9.21 -4.91 6.69
C GLN A 472 9.91 -3.65 6.16
N LYS A 473 11.21 -3.47 6.47
CA LYS A 473 12.00 -2.35 5.96
C LYS A 473 12.21 -2.44 4.44
N LEU A 474 12.44 -3.63 3.90
CA LEU A 474 12.55 -3.87 2.46
C LEU A 474 11.23 -3.54 1.73
N VAL A 475 10.09 -3.97 2.29
CA VAL A 475 8.76 -3.65 1.74
C VAL A 475 8.50 -2.16 1.77
N ALA A 476 8.82 -1.48 2.88
CA ALA A 476 8.69 -0.03 3.01
C ALA A 476 9.60 0.71 2.01
N LEU A 477 10.84 0.25 1.80
CA LEU A 477 11.74 0.79 0.78
C LEU A 477 11.13 0.69 -0.62
N SER A 478 10.59 -0.47 -0.97
CA SER A 478 9.92 -0.69 -2.24
C SER A 478 8.76 0.30 -2.46
N GLU A 479 7.87 0.43 -1.48
CA GLU A 479 6.69 1.30 -1.60
C GLU A 479 7.04 2.79 -1.59
N LEU A 480 8.10 3.21 -0.89
CA LEU A 480 8.62 4.57 -1.01
C LEU A 480 9.10 4.89 -2.42
N ASN A 481 9.64 3.90 -3.14
CA ASN A 481 10.12 4.07 -4.51
C ASN A 481 9.05 3.84 -5.58
N PHE A 482 8.00 3.08 -5.26
CA PHE A 482 6.94 2.76 -6.20
C PHE A 482 5.79 3.78 -6.17
N GLN A 483 5.23 4.03 -5.00
CA GLN A 483 4.07 4.91 -4.81
C GLN A 483 4.34 6.10 -3.88
N TYR A 484 5.56 6.23 -3.35
CA TYR A 484 5.96 7.24 -2.38
C TYR A 484 4.96 7.30 -1.20
N VAL A 485 4.72 6.15 -0.62
CA VAL A 485 3.72 5.94 0.42
C VAL A 485 4.31 5.20 1.62
N GLN A 486 3.86 5.58 2.81
CA GLN A 486 4.11 4.92 4.08
C GLN A 486 2.79 4.74 4.82
N SER A 487 2.56 3.55 5.38
CA SER A 487 1.38 3.27 6.19
C SER A 487 1.73 2.26 7.27
N HIS A 488 1.48 2.61 8.52
CA HIS A 488 1.93 1.86 9.69
C HIS A 488 0.83 1.75 10.75
N PHE A 489 0.82 0.65 11.50
CA PHE A 489 -0.05 0.51 12.66
C PHE A 489 0.67 -0.08 13.86
N THR A 490 0.23 0.28 15.05
CA THR A 490 0.71 -0.25 16.33
C THR A 490 -0.44 -0.41 17.29
N HIS A 491 -0.27 -1.33 18.25
CA HIS A 491 -1.23 -1.56 19.32
C HIS A 491 -0.60 -1.20 20.66
N PRO A 492 -1.37 -0.68 21.62
CA PRO A 492 -0.87 -0.47 22.97
C PRO A 492 -0.45 -1.76 23.67
N ASP A 493 -1.05 -2.89 23.33
CA ASP A 493 -0.76 -4.20 23.90
C ASP A 493 0.47 -4.90 23.28
N ASP A 494 1.09 -4.37 22.23
CA ASP A 494 2.40 -4.81 21.74
C ASP A 494 3.42 -4.87 22.88
N THR A 495 3.27 -4.00 23.90
CA THR A 495 4.11 -3.96 25.10
C THR A 495 3.89 -5.12 26.07
N MET A 496 2.93 -5.98 25.82
CA MET A 496 2.56 -7.13 26.65
C MET A 496 2.68 -8.46 25.89
N ASP A 497 2.80 -8.41 24.58
CA ASP A 497 2.90 -9.56 23.70
C ASP A 497 4.37 -9.92 23.45
N GLU A 498 4.76 -11.14 23.82
CA GLU A 498 6.14 -11.62 23.68
C GLU A 498 6.55 -11.76 22.22
N ASP A 499 5.64 -12.20 21.37
CA ASP A 499 5.87 -12.38 19.92
C ASP A 499 6.05 -11.03 19.20
N ARG A 500 5.51 -9.94 19.79
CA ARG A 500 5.68 -8.56 19.32
C ARG A 500 6.84 -7.82 19.98
N GLY A 501 7.65 -8.53 20.78
CA GLY A 501 8.89 -8.02 21.37
C GLY A 501 8.75 -7.43 22.78
N ALA A 502 7.63 -7.62 23.49
CA ALA A 502 7.43 -7.12 24.85
C ALA A 502 8.53 -7.55 25.82
N GLY A 503 9.10 -8.75 25.65
CA GLY A 503 10.22 -9.25 26.45
C GLY A 503 11.47 -8.37 26.42
N MET A 504 11.67 -7.58 25.37
CA MET A 504 12.78 -6.63 25.21
C MET A 504 12.52 -5.31 25.97
N GLY A 505 11.28 -5.04 26.36
CA GLY A 505 10.84 -3.86 27.10
C GLY A 505 10.60 -2.64 26.24
N TRP A 506 9.73 -1.75 26.74
CA TRP A 506 9.28 -0.56 25.99
C TRP A 506 10.40 0.40 25.58
N ASP A 507 11.42 0.57 26.42
CA ASP A 507 12.57 1.42 26.07
C ASP A 507 13.36 0.93 24.83
N TYR A 508 13.38 -0.38 24.60
CA TYR A 508 13.97 -0.94 23.38
C TYR A 508 13.01 -0.77 22.21
N MET A 509 11.76 -1.19 22.37
CA MET A 509 10.74 -1.13 21.33
C MET A 509 10.57 0.30 20.79
N SER A 510 10.41 1.27 21.69
CA SER A 510 10.22 2.68 21.31
C SER A 510 11.44 3.28 20.59
N ARG A 511 12.67 2.90 20.98
CA ARG A 511 13.89 3.33 20.27
C ARG A 511 14.03 2.65 18.90
N SER A 512 13.67 1.37 18.80
CA SER A 512 13.68 0.66 17.52
C SER A 512 12.72 1.32 16.52
N PHE A 513 11.52 1.63 16.98
CA PHE A 513 10.56 2.33 16.13
C PHE A 513 11.00 3.77 15.80
N GLU A 514 11.60 4.49 16.72
CA GLU A 514 12.15 5.82 16.46
C GLU A 514 13.26 5.79 15.41
N GLN A 515 14.12 4.75 15.39
CA GLN A 515 15.10 4.57 14.32
C GLN A 515 14.45 4.35 12.95
N TYR A 516 13.35 3.62 12.92
CA TYR A 516 12.55 3.47 11.69
C TYR A 516 11.93 4.80 11.23
N LEU A 517 11.36 5.58 12.15
CA LEU A 517 10.83 6.91 11.83
C LEU A 517 11.93 7.86 11.35
N ASP A 518 13.10 7.87 12.02
CA ASP A 518 14.26 8.65 11.57
C ASP A 518 14.66 8.25 10.13
N TRP A 519 14.67 6.96 9.81
CA TRP A 519 14.93 6.49 8.45
C TRP A 519 13.88 6.97 7.45
N VAL A 520 12.58 6.79 7.73
CA VAL A 520 11.49 7.24 6.84
C VAL A 520 11.60 8.72 6.52
N TYR A 521 11.68 9.56 7.57
CA TYR A 521 11.63 11.02 7.41
C TYR A 521 12.95 11.64 6.95
N THR A 522 14.07 10.92 7.07
CA THR A 522 15.33 11.30 6.42
C THR A 522 15.30 10.95 4.94
N SER A 523 14.77 9.77 4.59
CA SER A 523 14.70 9.29 3.20
C SER A 523 13.64 10.02 2.39
N ALA A 524 12.50 10.34 2.99
CA ALA A 524 11.36 10.98 2.35
C ALA A 524 10.93 12.26 3.12
N PRO A 525 11.77 13.32 3.16
CA PRO A 525 11.55 14.50 4.01
C PRO A 525 10.27 15.27 3.67
N ASN A 526 9.76 15.11 2.45
CA ASN A 526 8.58 15.82 1.93
C ASN A 526 7.35 14.92 1.80
N ILE A 527 7.38 13.74 2.43
CA ILE A 527 6.20 12.87 2.50
C ILE A 527 5.12 13.55 3.36
N ARG A 528 3.89 13.57 2.88
CA ARG A 528 2.79 14.26 3.56
C ARG A 528 2.21 13.39 4.66
N ASN A 529 2.31 13.84 5.91
CA ASN A 529 1.60 13.21 7.01
C ASN A 529 0.09 13.46 6.90
N VAL A 530 -0.69 12.40 6.90
CA VAL A 530 -2.15 12.43 6.73
C VAL A 530 -2.83 11.46 7.69
N THR A 531 -4.11 11.73 7.99
CA THR A 531 -4.96 10.76 8.69
C THR A 531 -5.39 9.63 7.75
N GLY A 532 -6.09 8.61 8.26
CA GLY A 532 -6.61 7.51 7.44
C GLY A 532 -7.54 7.97 6.32
N SER A 533 -8.46 8.92 6.59
CA SER A 533 -9.29 9.50 5.53
C SER A 533 -8.47 10.40 4.58
N GLY A 534 -7.44 11.05 5.10
CA GLY A 534 -6.47 11.81 4.29
C GLY A 534 -5.69 10.92 3.34
N MET A 535 -5.27 9.72 3.79
CA MET A 535 -4.67 8.69 2.93
C MET A 535 -5.66 8.27 1.84
N GLY A 536 -6.92 8.00 2.20
CA GLY A 536 -7.96 7.68 1.22
C GLY A 536 -8.11 8.76 0.15
N LYS A 537 -8.12 10.05 0.53
CA LYS A 537 -8.18 11.15 -0.44
C LYS A 537 -6.95 11.20 -1.36
N ALA A 538 -5.76 10.92 -0.83
CA ALA A 538 -4.54 10.88 -1.62
C ALA A 538 -4.59 9.73 -2.64
N VAL A 539 -5.03 8.54 -2.19
CA VAL A 539 -5.23 7.37 -3.07
C VAL A 539 -6.28 7.65 -4.13
N GLU A 540 -7.43 8.26 -3.79
CA GLU A 540 -8.47 8.58 -4.77
C GLU A 540 -7.94 9.51 -5.87
N LYS A 541 -7.22 10.58 -5.50
CA LYS A 541 -6.61 11.49 -6.46
C LYS A 541 -5.60 10.80 -7.38
N TYR A 542 -4.75 9.95 -6.81
CA TYR A 542 -3.75 9.19 -7.55
C TYR A 542 -4.37 8.15 -8.48
N ASP A 543 -5.33 7.38 -7.98
CA ASP A 543 -5.94 6.28 -8.75
C ASP A 543 -6.75 6.80 -9.94
N ARG A 544 -7.51 7.90 -9.77
CA ARG A 544 -8.26 8.54 -10.86
C ARG A 544 -7.39 9.28 -11.86
N LEU A 545 -6.17 9.69 -11.47
CA LEU A 545 -5.31 10.53 -12.31
C LEU A 545 -5.00 9.82 -13.65
N THR A 546 -5.18 10.55 -14.75
CA THR A 546 -4.72 10.16 -16.08
C THR A 546 -3.66 11.16 -16.56
N MET A 547 -2.71 10.74 -17.39
CA MET A 547 -1.67 11.63 -17.87
C MET A 547 -1.12 11.27 -19.24
N THR A 548 -0.68 12.29 -19.97
CA THR A 548 0.14 12.11 -21.18
C THR A 548 1.48 12.80 -21.00
N ARG A 549 2.54 12.19 -21.55
CA ARG A 549 3.92 12.71 -21.54
C ARG A 549 4.35 12.99 -22.97
N LYS A 550 4.92 14.16 -23.20
CA LYS A 550 5.50 14.52 -24.50
C LYS A 550 6.92 15.02 -24.29
N TYR A 551 7.86 14.21 -24.74
CA TYR A 551 9.28 14.60 -24.77
C TYR A 551 9.52 15.57 -25.93
N THR A 552 10.23 16.66 -25.67
CA THR A 552 10.57 17.72 -26.62
C THR A 552 12.05 18.08 -26.49
N ASP A 553 12.56 18.92 -27.40
CA ASP A 553 13.95 19.40 -27.30
C ASP A 553 14.21 20.28 -26.07
N GLU A 554 13.15 20.85 -25.47
CA GLU A 554 13.23 21.72 -24.30
C GLU A 554 13.05 20.94 -22.98
N GLY A 555 12.51 19.71 -23.03
CA GLY A 555 12.22 18.90 -21.85
C GLY A 555 10.94 18.08 -21.97
N ILE A 556 10.24 17.88 -20.86
CA ILE A 556 9.04 17.03 -20.78
C ILE A 556 7.81 17.88 -20.52
N ARG A 557 6.85 17.85 -21.43
CA ARG A 557 5.52 18.43 -21.23
C ARG A 557 4.55 17.33 -20.79
N ILE A 558 3.84 17.57 -19.68
CA ILE A 558 2.87 16.65 -19.13
C ILE A 558 1.51 17.34 -19.09
N LYS A 559 0.48 16.62 -19.55
CA LYS A 559 -0.91 17.02 -19.40
C LYS A 559 -1.61 16.00 -18.50
N LEU A 560 -2.33 16.51 -17.49
CA LEU A 560 -3.05 15.73 -16.49
C LEU A 560 -4.55 15.77 -16.79
N GLY A 561 -5.18 14.61 -16.71
CA GLY A 561 -6.64 14.46 -16.70
C GLY A 561 -7.11 13.87 -15.38
N SER A 562 -8.39 13.99 -15.08
CA SER A 562 -8.96 13.70 -13.76
C SER A 562 -8.16 14.33 -12.61
N PHE A 563 -7.60 15.52 -12.86
CA PHE A 563 -6.80 16.28 -11.92
C PHE A 563 -7.68 17.04 -10.93
N SER A 564 -7.33 16.99 -9.65
CA SER A 564 -8.09 17.64 -8.56
C SER A 564 -7.17 18.49 -7.66
N GLY A 565 -6.67 19.58 -8.21
CA GLY A 565 -5.97 20.65 -7.49
C GLY A 565 -4.48 20.41 -7.25
N ASP A 566 -4.06 19.19 -6.90
CA ASP A 566 -2.66 18.80 -6.72
C ASP A 566 -2.42 17.33 -7.12
N ALA A 567 -1.20 17.03 -7.55
CA ALA A 567 -0.71 15.67 -7.80
C ALA A 567 0.81 15.62 -7.58
N SER A 568 1.31 14.48 -7.11
CA SER A 568 2.73 14.29 -6.83
C SER A 568 3.35 13.29 -7.81
N PHE A 569 4.63 13.48 -8.13
CA PHE A 569 5.36 12.65 -9.07
C PHE A 569 6.78 12.41 -8.59
N ILE A 570 7.31 11.24 -8.87
CA ILE A 570 8.75 11.00 -8.87
C ILE A 570 9.27 11.35 -10.26
N LEU A 571 10.32 12.18 -10.30
CA LEU A 571 11.12 12.46 -11.48
C LEU A 571 12.51 11.87 -11.26
N ARG A 572 12.92 10.98 -12.14
CA ARG A 572 14.28 10.44 -12.20
C ARG A 572 15.02 11.09 -13.36
N VAL A 573 16.21 11.61 -13.08
CA VAL A 573 17.11 12.21 -14.08
C VAL A 573 18.37 11.37 -14.13
N ASN A 574 18.40 10.38 -15.02
CA ASN A 574 19.56 9.51 -15.22
C ASN A 574 20.66 10.21 -16.00
N GLU A 575 20.28 11.10 -16.94
CA GLU A 575 21.19 11.91 -17.74
C GLU A 575 20.70 13.35 -17.84
N GLY A 576 21.62 14.32 -17.77
CA GLY A 576 21.30 15.74 -17.81
C GLY A 576 20.98 16.35 -16.45
N SER A 577 20.21 17.44 -16.44
CA SER A 577 19.81 18.16 -15.23
C SER A 577 18.46 18.87 -15.41
N VAL A 578 17.75 19.13 -14.31
CA VAL A 578 16.56 19.98 -14.32
C VAL A 578 16.98 21.45 -14.28
N GLU A 579 16.61 22.24 -15.31
CA GLU A 579 16.88 23.68 -15.36
C GLU A 579 15.74 24.52 -14.79
N GLY A 580 14.53 24.01 -14.80
CA GLY A 580 13.35 24.69 -14.26
C GLY A 580 12.06 23.93 -14.50
N THR A 581 10.98 24.45 -13.91
CA THR A 581 9.64 23.84 -14.07
C THR A 581 8.56 24.92 -14.19
N GLU A 582 7.45 24.61 -14.87
CA GLU A 582 6.23 25.40 -14.90
C GLU A 582 5.05 24.53 -14.49
N GLY A 583 4.11 25.08 -13.70
CA GLY A 583 2.91 24.38 -13.23
C GLY A 583 3.15 23.37 -12.11
N CYS A 584 4.41 23.22 -11.65
CA CYS A 584 4.77 22.35 -10.51
C CYS A 584 5.98 22.92 -9.76
N SER A 585 6.16 22.50 -8.49
CA SER A 585 7.44 22.58 -7.76
C SER A 585 8.27 21.33 -8.05
N CYS A 586 9.60 21.46 -7.86
CA CYS A 586 10.56 20.38 -8.05
C CYS A 586 11.58 20.42 -6.92
N GLU A 587 11.68 19.37 -6.15
CA GLU A 587 12.58 19.27 -5.00
C GLU A 587 13.43 18.00 -5.14
N ASN A 588 14.76 18.13 -5.03
CA ASN A 588 15.65 16.96 -5.03
C ASN A 588 15.47 16.19 -3.72
N ILE A 589 15.27 14.88 -3.80
CA ILE A 589 15.14 14.00 -2.63
C ILE A 589 16.46 13.27 -2.36
N SER A 590 17.00 12.61 -3.39
CA SER A 590 18.21 11.79 -3.27
C SER A 590 18.84 11.59 -4.65
N GLY A 591 20.15 11.83 -4.76
CA GLY A 591 20.87 11.59 -6.01
C GLY A 591 20.20 12.22 -7.24
N SER A 592 19.75 11.36 -8.16
CA SER A 592 19.04 11.73 -9.39
C SER A 592 17.52 11.79 -9.26
N ILE A 593 16.96 11.69 -8.04
CA ILE A 593 15.53 11.56 -7.77
C ILE A 593 14.98 12.89 -7.23
N TYR A 594 13.87 13.34 -7.82
CA TYR A 594 13.16 14.55 -7.44
C TYR A 594 11.70 14.25 -7.16
N LEU A 595 11.11 14.95 -6.19
CA LEU A 595 9.68 15.03 -5.97
C LEU A 595 9.13 16.26 -6.70
N LEU A 596 8.17 16.04 -7.58
CA LEU A 596 7.39 17.11 -8.18
C LEU A 596 6.04 17.19 -7.49
N THR A 597 5.55 18.41 -7.28
CA THR A 597 4.16 18.66 -6.86
C THR A 597 3.50 19.57 -7.87
N ALA A 598 2.61 19.03 -8.69
CA ALA A 598 1.82 19.78 -9.66
C ALA A 598 0.69 20.56 -8.95
N TYR A 599 0.49 21.80 -9.39
CA TYR A 599 -0.64 22.67 -9.01
C TYR A 599 -1.39 23.17 -10.24
N SER A 600 -1.06 22.64 -11.41
CA SER A 600 -1.73 22.86 -12.69
C SER A 600 -1.92 21.52 -13.40
N ASP A 601 -2.94 21.41 -14.23
CA ASP A 601 -3.19 20.26 -15.11
C ASP A 601 -2.26 20.22 -16.34
N GLU A 602 -1.47 21.29 -16.57
CA GLU A 602 -0.38 21.31 -17.53
C GLU A 602 0.92 21.69 -16.82
N ILE A 603 1.94 20.84 -16.94
CA ILE A 603 3.27 21.08 -16.36
C ILE A 603 4.35 20.93 -17.42
N MET A 604 5.43 21.70 -17.27
CA MET A 604 6.63 21.62 -18.10
C MET A 604 7.85 21.46 -17.21
N ILE A 605 8.71 20.50 -17.55
CA ILE A 605 10.00 20.25 -16.92
C ILE A 605 11.06 20.59 -17.97
N TYR A 606 11.82 21.65 -17.74
CA TYR A 606 12.92 22.05 -18.61
C TYR A 606 14.18 21.28 -18.23
N LEU A 607 14.78 20.65 -19.23
CA LEU A 607 15.97 19.81 -19.06
C LEU A 607 17.18 20.45 -19.75
N GLY A 608 18.30 20.47 -19.03
CA GLY A 608 19.62 20.89 -19.54
C GLY A 608 20.55 19.69 -19.66
N GLY A 609 21.56 19.83 -20.52
CA GLY A 609 22.60 18.82 -20.77
C GLY A 609 23.04 18.86 -22.23
N GLU A 610 24.29 18.55 -22.50
CA GLU A 610 24.77 18.35 -23.87
C GLU A 610 24.11 17.06 -24.42
N LYS A 611 23.39 17.17 -25.54
CA LYS A 611 22.86 16.03 -26.32
C LYS A 611 24.00 15.28 -27.00
#